data_8ee5a12413360af0e3c791c5a25e153b
#
_entry.id   8ee5a12413360af0e3c791c5a25e153b
#
_cell.length_a   1.000
_cell.length_b   1.000
_cell.length_c   1.000
_cell.angle_alpha   90.00
_cell.angle_beta   90.00
_cell.angle_gamma   90.00
#
_symmetry.space_group_name_H-M   'P 1'
#
loop_
_entity.id
_entity.type
_entity.pdbx_description
1 polymer ?
#
loop_
_entity_poly.entity_id
_entity_poly.type
_entity_poly.pdbx_seq_one_letter_code
_entity_poly.pdbx_strand_id
1 'polypeptide(L)'
;DTEFGIATLSVDGEVIASSYVENGVANLTFPTLNEVKPLKLVVVGYNKVTEVKDIEVIPAEGSFIVYENYDLNDDNGQLDYGEYVNLSLNLKNIAVETANNVKVELSTESEYITINDAEATVSAIDPDEVVSVDNQLSFSVASNIPDRTPVKFNVKCSDGTEEWYSDFTMIAYAPVITIDNLAIDNAIGELLPGETSTFTVT
;
A
#
# COMPACT_ATOMS: atom_id res chain seq x y z
N ASP A 1 17.69 -13.48 30.69
CA ASP A 1 16.36 -14.10 30.49
C ASP A 1 15.29 -13.09 30.88
N THR A 2 14.59 -12.58 29.90
CA THR A 2 13.45 -11.67 30.08
C THR A 2 12.18 -12.50 29.92
N GLU A 3 11.49 -12.80 31.04
CA GLU A 3 10.22 -13.54 30.99
C GLU A 3 9.10 -12.69 30.41
N PHE A 4 9.16 -11.35 30.64
CA PHE A 4 8.20 -10.39 30.12
C PHE A 4 8.95 -9.15 29.62
N GLY A 5 8.67 -8.75 28.42
CA GLY A 5 9.26 -7.58 27.79
C GLY A 5 8.62 -7.27 26.46
N ILE A 6 9.12 -6.23 25.83
CA ILE A 6 8.76 -5.84 24.46
C ILE A 6 10.03 -5.71 23.67
N ALA A 7 10.06 -6.35 22.49
CA ALA A 7 11.08 -6.16 21.48
C ALA A 7 10.50 -5.27 20.37
N THR A 8 11.23 -4.25 19.97
CA THR A 8 10.83 -3.28 18.95
C THR A 8 11.94 -3.14 17.92
N LEU A 9 11.60 -3.25 16.66
CA LEU A 9 12.50 -3.05 15.53
C LEU A 9 12.15 -1.71 14.86
N SER A 10 13.15 -0.89 14.57
CA SER A 10 12.98 0.39 13.91
C SER A 10 14.04 0.63 12.84
N VAL A 11 13.72 1.45 11.85
CA VAL A 11 14.61 2.01 10.84
C VAL A 11 14.46 3.53 10.85
N ASP A 12 15.56 4.27 10.85
CA ASP A 12 15.56 5.75 10.91
C ASP A 12 14.69 6.36 12.04
N GLY A 13 14.47 5.59 13.13
CA GLY A 13 13.62 5.99 14.26
C GLY A 13 12.13 5.66 14.09
N GLU A 14 11.71 5.14 12.95
CA GLU A 14 10.37 4.66 12.69
C GLU A 14 10.24 3.17 13.07
N VAL A 15 9.19 2.82 13.82
CA VAL A 15 8.94 1.45 14.28
C VAL A 15 8.31 0.65 13.13
N ILE A 16 8.98 -0.44 12.71
CA ILE A 16 8.51 -1.34 11.66
C ILE A 16 7.95 -2.66 12.20
N ALA A 17 8.31 -3.04 13.43
CA ALA A 17 7.73 -4.19 14.11
C ALA A 17 7.85 -4.06 15.63
N SER A 18 6.89 -4.66 16.34
CA SER A 18 6.93 -4.80 17.79
C SER A 18 6.26 -6.10 18.21
N SER A 19 6.82 -6.78 19.20
CA SER A 19 6.26 -8.02 19.75
C SER A 19 6.59 -8.16 21.23
N TYR A 20 5.71 -8.84 21.96
CA TYR A 20 6.00 -9.25 23.34
C TYR A 20 7.04 -10.37 23.38
N VAL A 21 7.86 -10.34 24.41
CA VAL A 21 8.78 -11.44 24.71
C VAL A 21 8.02 -12.48 25.52
N GLU A 22 7.90 -13.69 24.97
CA GLU A 22 7.28 -14.84 25.63
C GLU A 22 8.30 -15.97 25.73
N ASN A 23 8.53 -16.45 26.94
CA ASN A 23 9.53 -17.50 27.22
C ASN A 23 10.95 -17.17 26.68
N GLY A 24 11.33 -15.90 26.70
CA GLY A 24 12.63 -15.44 26.23
C GLY A 24 12.74 -15.25 24.71
N VAL A 25 11.64 -15.37 23.96
CA VAL A 25 11.59 -15.23 22.50
C VAL A 25 10.58 -14.15 22.11
N ALA A 26 10.94 -13.30 21.16
CA ALA A 26 10.02 -12.37 20.48
C ALA A 26 10.09 -12.63 18.96
N ASN A 27 8.95 -12.84 18.34
CA ASN A 27 8.84 -12.98 16.89
C ASN A 27 8.44 -11.62 16.29
N LEU A 28 9.31 -11.04 15.48
CA LEU A 28 9.10 -9.76 14.83
C LEU A 28 8.86 -10.01 13.33
N THR A 29 7.66 -9.71 12.86
CA THR A 29 7.33 -9.72 11.44
C THR A 29 7.26 -8.29 10.96
N PHE A 30 7.96 -7.96 9.89
CA PHE A 30 8.04 -6.63 9.32
C PHE A 30 7.93 -6.69 7.79
N PRO A 31 7.55 -5.58 7.12
CA PRO A 31 7.45 -5.53 5.67
C PRO A 31 8.82 -5.69 4.99
N THR A 32 8.80 -5.94 3.68
CA THR A 32 10.04 -5.98 2.87
C THR A 32 10.79 -4.65 3.02
N LEU A 33 12.09 -4.75 3.26
CA LEU A 33 12.96 -3.58 3.33
C LEU A 33 13.32 -3.15 1.92
N ASN A 34 12.98 -1.92 1.56
CA ASN A 34 13.24 -1.35 0.25
C ASN A 34 14.56 -0.56 0.18
N GLU A 35 15.31 -0.53 1.27
CA GLU A 35 16.57 0.18 1.37
C GLU A 35 17.57 -0.59 2.24
N VAL A 36 18.86 -0.44 1.90
CA VAL A 36 19.96 -0.99 2.70
C VAL A 36 20.30 0.00 3.81
N LYS A 37 19.53 -0.04 4.90
CA LYS A 37 19.71 0.80 6.08
C LYS A 37 19.82 -0.03 7.35
N PRO A 38 20.67 0.37 8.32
CA PRO A 38 20.77 -0.37 9.57
C PRO A 38 19.45 -0.32 10.35
N LEU A 39 19.07 -1.46 10.92
CA LEU A 39 17.94 -1.55 11.82
C LEU A 39 18.40 -1.42 13.26
N LYS A 40 17.52 -0.88 14.10
CA LYS A 40 17.75 -0.80 15.55
C LYS A 40 16.75 -1.69 16.28
N LEU A 41 17.26 -2.70 16.96
CA LEU A 41 16.49 -3.56 17.86
C LEU A 41 16.59 -3.01 19.29
N VAL A 42 15.46 -2.76 19.91
CA VAL A 42 15.36 -2.34 21.31
C VAL A 42 14.53 -3.38 22.06
N VAL A 43 15.09 -3.91 23.15
CA VAL A 43 14.37 -4.84 24.04
C VAL A 43 14.28 -4.23 25.43
N VAL A 44 13.03 -4.10 25.90
CA VAL A 44 12.69 -3.53 27.22
C VAL A 44 12.01 -4.61 28.06
N GLY A 45 12.44 -4.78 29.30
CA GLY A 45 11.80 -5.67 30.25
C GLY A 45 11.53 -4.98 31.59
N TYR A 46 10.53 -5.46 32.33
CA TYR A 46 10.23 -4.92 33.65
C TYR A 46 11.42 -5.09 34.60
N ASN A 47 11.86 -3.99 35.19
CA ASN A 47 13.02 -3.96 36.11
C ASN A 47 14.32 -4.54 35.51
N LYS A 48 14.51 -4.37 34.19
CA LYS A 48 15.71 -4.76 33.43
C LYS A 48 16.32 -3.54 32.78
N VAL A 49 17.61 -3.63 32.50
CA VAL A 49 18.30 -2.63 31.67
C VAL A 49 17.81 -2.82 30.23
N THR A 50 17.49 -1.71 29.56
CA THR A 50 17.14 -1.73 28.13
C THR A 50 18.32 -2.20 27.31
N GLU A 51 18.12 -3.19 26.48
CA GLU A 51 19.13 -3.65 25.51
C GLU A 51 18.84 -3.00 24.16
N VAL A 52 19.89 -2.47 23.55
CA VAL A 52 19.82 -1.83 22.22
C VAL A 52 20.89 -2.48 21.35
N LYS A 53 20.50 -2.92 20.15
CA LYS A 53 21.40 -3.55 19.19
C LYS A 53 21.15 -3.01 17.81
N ASP A 54 22.20 -2.59 17.11
CA ASP A 54 22.14 -2.29 15.69
C ASP A 54 22.30 -3.59 14.89
N ILE A 55 21.47 -3.76 13.86
CA ILE A 55 21.49 -4.88 12.93
C ILE A 55 21.85 -4.30 11.57
N GLU A 56 23.00 -4.74 11.04
CA GLU A 56 23.42 -4.35 9.71
C GLU A 56 22.53 -5.05 8.67
N VAL A 57 21.98 -4.27 7.73
CA VAL A 57 21.34 -4.77 6.52
C VAL A 57 22.38 -4.69 5.40
N ILE A 58 22.66 -5.80 4.78
CA ILE A 58 23.61 -5.90 3.67
C ILE A 58 22.84 -6.01 2.34
N PRO A 59 23.37 -5.47 1.23
CA PRO A 59 22.78 -5.69 -0.10
C PRO A 59 22.71 -7.19 -0.41
N ALA A 60 21.65 -7.59 -1.13
CA ALA A 60 21.56 -8.96 -1.64
C ALA A 60 22.70 -9.22 -2.65
N GLU A 61 23.23 -10.44 -2.68
CA GLU A 61 24.02 -10.91 -3.80
C GLU A 61 23.12 -11.08 -5.02
N GLY A 62 23.58 -10.76 -6.23
CA GLY A 62 22.77 -10.78 -7.44
C GLY A 62 22.02 -9.48 -7.67
N SER A 63 20.78 -9.58 -8.13
CA SER A 63 19.83 -8.47 -8.31
C SER A 63 18.69 -8.56 -7.30
N PHE A 64 18.10 -7.41 -6.91
CA PHE A 64 16.94 -7.38 -6.03
C PHE A 64 16.08 -6.15 -6.33
N ILE A 65 14.93 -6.39 -6.94
CA ILE A 65 14.03 -5.32 -7.37
C ILE A 65 12.95 -5.08 -6.34
N VAL A 66 12.81 -3.81 -5.97
CA VAL A 66 11.76 -3.33 -5.05
C VAL A 66 10.92 -2.26 -5.72
N TYR A 67 9.67 -2.16 -5.28
CA TYR A 67 8.82 -1.00 -5.55
C TYR A 67 9.32 0.19 -4.71
N GLU A 68 9.44 1.37 -5.32
CA GLU A 68 9.84 2.60 -4.65
C GLU A 68 8.65 3.54 -4.45
N ASN A 69 7.96 3.88 -5.53
CA ASN A 69 6.73 4.70 -5.50
C ASN A 69 5.91 4.51 -6.77
N TYR A 70 4.73 5.12 -6.81
CA TYR A 70 3.85 5.15 -7.99
C TYR A 70 3.47 6.58 -8.37
N ASP A 71 2.98 6.75 -9.59
CA ASP A 71 2.31 7.95 -10.08
C ASP A 71 1.01 7.53 -10.77
N LEU A 72 -0.08 8.23 -10.43
CA LEU A 72 -1.34 8.16 -11.15
C LEU A 72 -1.27 9.22 -12.25
N ASN A 73 -1.29 8.81 -13.51
CA ASN A 73 -1.24 9.75 -14.64
C ASN A 73 -2.61 10.45 -14.79
N ASP A 74 -3.02 11.18 -13.77
CA ASP A 74 -4.25 11.95 -13.71
C ASP A 74 -4.01 13.39 -13.22
N ASP A 75 -5.06 14.24 -13.26
CA ASP A 75 -4.95 15.66 -12.94
C ASP A 75 -4.89 15.95 -11.44
N ASN A 76 -5.37 15.05 -10.58
CA ASN A 76 -5.50 15.29 -9.13
C ASN A 76 -4.62 14.40 -8.24
N GLY A 77 -4.01 13.34 -8.79
CA GLY A 77 -3.16 12.40 -8.06
C GLY A 77 -3.92 11.55 -7.03
N GLN A 78 -5.23 11.41 -7.16
CA GLN A 78 -6.10 10.64 -6.28
C GLN A 78 -6.75 9.49 -7.04
N LEU A 79 -7.00 8.40 -6.35
CA LEU A 79 -7.75 7.27 -6.89
C LEU A 79 -9.24 7.54 -6.71
N ASP A 80 -9.95 7.87 -7.79
CA ASP A 80 -11.36 8.23 -7.74
C ASP A 80 -12.30 7.11 -8.21
N TYR A 81 -13.53 7.10 -7.71
CA TYR A 81 -14.57 6.16 -8.13
C TYR A 81 -14.87 6.26 -9.63
N GLY A 82 -15.05 5.11 -10.28
CA GLY A 82 -15.39 5.02 -11.70
C GLY A 82 -14.28 5.43 -12.66
N GLU A 83 -13.06 5.62 -12.16
CA GLU A 83 -11.91 6.08 -12.93
C GLU A 83 -11.23 4.94 -13.71
N TYR A 84 -10.63 5.29 -14.84
CA TYR A 84 -9.65 4.47 -15.56
C TYR A 84 -8.28 5.07 -15.34
N VAL A 85 -7.39 4.31 -14.72
CA VAL A 85 -6.06 4.76 -14.30
C VAL A 85 -4.98 4.14 -15.18
N ASN A 86 -4.10 4.98 -15.73
CA ASN A 86 -2.80 4.55 -16.23
C ASN A 86 -1.80 4.70 -15.09
N LEU A 87 -1.24 3.59 -14.65
CA LEU A 87 -0.33 3.54 -13.51
C LEU A 87 1.12 3.55 -14.00
N SER A 88 1.93 4.46 -13.47
CA SER A 88 3.38 4.39 -13.53
C SER A 88 3.93 3.84 -12.22
N LEU A 89 4.84 2.88 -12.30
CA LEU A 89 5.57 2.34 -11.15
C LEU A 89 7.06 2.66 -11.27
N ASN A 90 7.64 3.18 -10.20
CA ASN A 90 9.07 3.32 -10.07
C ASN A 90 9.63 2.11 -9.32
N LEU A 91 10.54 1.40 -9.98
CA LEU A 91 11.21 0.22 -9.48
C LEU A 91 12.68 0.52 -9.25
N LYS A 92 13.25 0.02 -8.17
CA LYS A 92 14.65 0.21 -7.82
C LYS A 92 15.35 -1.13 -7.64
N ASN A 93 16.58 -1.22 -8.13
CA ASN A 93 17.47 -2.34 -7.81
C ASN A 93 18.32 -1.98 -6.60
N ILE A 94 18.11 -2.65 -5.46
CA ILE A 94 18.82 -2.39 -4.20
C ILE A 94 20.00 -3.36 -3.97
N ALA A 95 20.33 -4.18 -4.96
CA ALA A 95 21.42 -5.14 -4.91
C ALA A 95 22.62 -4.69 -5.79
N VAL A 96 23.59 -5.56 -5.98
CA VAL A 96 24.90 -5.21 -6.55
C VAL A 96 25.08 -5.63 -8.02
N GLU A 97 24.14 -6.35 -8.59
CA GLU A 97 24.18 -6.80 -9.98
C GLU A 97 22.97 -6.26 -10.77
N THR A 98 23.18 -6.04 -12.08
CA THR A 98 22.10 -5.60 -12.99
C THR A 98 21.03 -6.67 -13.14
N ALA A 99 19.78 -6.33 -12.91
CA ALA A 99 18.62 -7.16 -13.27
C ALA A 99 18.29 -6.97 -14.75
N ASN A 100 18.21 -8.05 -15.52
CA ASN A 100 17.92 -7.99 -16.95
C ASN A 100 16.58 -8.62 -17.30
N ASN A 101 15.88 -8.06 -18.29
CA ASN A 101 14.59 -8.55 -18.78
C ASN A 101 13.55 -8.72 -17.64
N VAL A 102 13.46 -7.72 -16.79
CA VAL A 102 12.56 -7.73 -15.63
C VAL A 102 11.10 -7.67 -16.11
N LYS A 103 10.35 -8.73 -15.84
CA LYS A 103 8.90 -8.76 -15.99
C LYS A 103 8.26 -8.26 -14.72
N VAL A 104 7.26 -7.38 -14.85
CA VAL A 104 6.48 -6.80 -13.75
C VAL A 104 5.05 -7.27 -13.87
N GLU A 105 4.47 -7.79 -12.80
CA GLU A 105 3.07 -8.22 -12.73
C GLU A 105 2.36 -7.46 -11.60
N LEU A 106 1.26 -6.78 -11.96
CA LEU A 106 0.39 -6.06 -11.02
C LEU A 106 -0.83 -6.91 -10.70
N SER A 107 -1.21 -7.01 -9.42
CA SER A 107 -2.43 -7.70 -8.99
C SER A 107 -3.04 -7.05 -7.76
N THR A 108 -4.32 -7.34 -7.51
CA THR A 108 -5.07 -6.93 -6.32
C THR A 108 -6.16 -7.94 -5.98
N GLU A 109 -6.53 -8.02 -4.72
CA GLU A 109 -7.69 -8.81 -4.25
C GLU A 109 -8.95 -7.94 -4.06
N SER A 110 -8.87 -6.64 -4.34
CA SER A 110 -10.01 -5.73 -4.20
C SER A 110 -11.10 -6.03 -5.24
N GLU A 111 -12.32 -6.27 -4.78
CA GLU A 111 -13.49 -6.46 -5.65
C GLU A 111 -13.89 -5.20 -6.43
N TYR A 112 -13.36 -4.03 -6.02
CA TYR A 112 -13.66 -2.74 -6.65
C TYR A 112 -12.66 -2.37 -7.76
N ILE A 113 -11.65 -3.18 -8.01
CA ILE A 113 -10.63 -2.91 -9.02
C ILE A 113 -10.65 -4.00 -10.09
N THR A 114 -10.63 -3.56 -11.33
CA THR A 114 -10.42 -4.44 -12.49
C THR A 114 -9.07 -4.07 -13.12
N ILE A 115 -8.09 -4.96 -13.04
CA ILE A 115 -6.82 -4.78 -13.73
C ILE A 115 -7.07 -4.98 -15.24
N ASN A 116 -6.71 -3.98 -16.06
CA ASN A 116 -6.87 -4.00 -17.50
C ASN A 116 -5.57 -4.45 -18.18
N ASP A 117 -4.44 -3.82 -17.83
CA ASP A 117 -3.11 -4.23 -18.25
C ASP A 117 -2.30 -4.58 -17.01
N ALA A 118 -2.05 -5.88 -16.83
CA ALA A 118 -1.43 -6.46 -15.63
C ALA A 118 0.08 -6.59 -15.73
N GLU A 119 0.66 -6.53 -16.94
CA GLU A 119 2.05 -6.91 -17.19
C GLU A 119 2.83 -5.77 -17.84
N ALA A 120 4.08 -5.62 -17.40
CA ALA A 120 5.04 -4.71 -18.00
C ALA A 120 6.42 -5.35 -18.08
N THR A 121 7.32 -4.75 -18.86
CA THR A 121 8.69 -5.23 -18.99
C THR A 121 9.69 -4.08 -18.96
N VAL A 122 10.83 -4.32 -18.29
CA VAL A 122 11.97 -3.42 -18.24
C VAL A 122 13.21 -4.18 -18.74
N SER A 123 13.96 -3.58 -19.67
CA SER A 123 15.10 -4.24 -20.28
C SER A 123 16.25 -4.52 -19.32
N ALA A 124 16.55 -3.56 -18.47
CA ALA A 124 17.57 -3.66 -17.43
C ALA A 124 17.31 -2.65 -16.31
N ILE A 125 17.76 -2.97 -15.10
CA ILE A 125 17.80 -2.07 -13.94
C ILE A 125 19.17 -2.26 -13.28
N ASP A 126 20.04 -1.27 -13.39
CA ASP A 126 21.37 -1.32 -12.82
C ASP A 126 21.35 -1.16 -11.28
N PRO A 127 22.43 -1.54 -10.57
CA PRO A 127 22.53 -1.31 -9.14
C PRO A 127 22.26 0.15 -8.75
N ASP A 128 21.42 0.34 -7.71
CA ASP A 128 20.92 1.64 -7.22
C ASP A 128 20.11 2.46 -8.23
N GLU A 129 19.88 1.95 -9.44
CA GLU A 129 19.05 2.62 -10.44
C GLU A 129 17.56 2.54 -10.09
N VAL A 130 16.85 3.65 -10.39
CA VAL A 130 15.38 3.72 -10.38
C VAL A 130 14.91 3.82 -11.82
N VAL A 131 14.03 2.91 -12.23
CA VAL A 131 13.44 2.89 -13.57
C VAL A 131 11.92 3.01 -13.46
N SER A 132 11.34 3.92 -14.26
CA SER A 132 9.90 4.07 -14.39
C SER A 132 9.31 3.08 -15.40
N VAL A 133 8.21 2.44 -15.01
CA VAL A 133 7.37 1.61 -15.88
C VAL A 133 6.15 2.44 -16.25
N ASP A 134 6.24 3.13 -17.39
CA ASP A 134 5.20 4.07 -17.81
C ASP A 134 4.29 3.46 -18.87
N ASN A 135 2.97 3.76 -18.78
CA ASN A 135 1.96 3.41 -19.79
C ASN A 135 1.87 1.91 -20.16
N GLN A 136 2.30 1.03 -19.28
CA GLN A 136 2.23 -0.42 -19.48
C GLN A 136 1.26 -1.10 -18.52
N LEU A 137 0.88 -0.41 -17.42
CA LEU A 137 -0.03 -0.93 -16.42
C LEU A 137 -1.28 -0.05 -16.34
N SER A 138 -2.44 -0.67 -16.25
CA SER A 138 -3.69 0.07 -16.12
C SER A 138 -4.75 -0.72 -15.36
N PHE A 139 -5.68 0.00 -14.73
CA PHE A 139 -6.83 -0.59 -14.05
C PHE A 139 -8.02 0.37 -14.04
N SER A 140 -9.19 -0.20 -13.77
CA SER A 140 -10.44 0.56 -13.60
C SER A 140 -10.96 0.44 -12.18
N VAL A 141 -11.49 1.53 -11.64
CA VAL A 141 -12.12 1.61 -10.34
C VAL A 141 -13.64 1.49 -10.48
N ALA A 142 -14.28 0.65 -9.69
CA ALA A 142 -15.72 0.51 -9.70
C ALA A 142 -16.43 1.79 -9.23
N SER A 143 -17.54 2.15 -9.88
CA SER A 143 -18.33 3.34 -9.53
C SER A 143 -19.06 3.26 -8.18
N ASN A 144 -19.09 2.07 -7.58
CA ASN A 144 -19.73 1.80 -6.29
C ASN A 144 -18.70 1.57 -5.16
N ILE A 145 -17.43 1.88 -5.38
CA ILE A 145 -16.42 1.80 -4.31
C ILE A 145 -16.79 2.76 -3.18
N PRO A 146 -16.79 2.32 -1.91
CA PRO A 146 -17.05 3.23 -0.79
C PRO A 146 -15.94 4.27 -0.63
N ASP A 147 -16.31 5.47 -0.15
CA ASP A 147 -15.33 6.51 0.16
C ASP A 147 -14.29 6.03 1.17
N ARG A 148 -13.04 6.46 0.96
CA ARG A 148 -11.85 6.10 1.77
C ARG A 148 -11.57 4.61 1.88
N THR A 149 -11.93 3.84 0.86
CA THR A 149 -11.59 2.40 0.80
C THR A 149 -10.09 2.23 0.54
N PRO A 150 -9.35 1.53 1.42
CA PRO A 150 -7.98 1.16 1.14
C PRO A 150 -7.93 0.03 0.10
N VAL A 151 -7.18 0.24 -0.95
CA VAL A 151 -6.94 -0.74 -2.03
C VAL A 151 -5.48 -1.15 -1.98
N LYS A 152 -5.24 -2.42 -1.69
CA LYS A 152 -3.90 -2.99 -1.71
C LYS A 152 -3.59 -3.57 -3.08
N PHE A 153 -2.45 -3.18 -3.64
CA PHE A 153 -1.86 -3.73 -4.84
C PHE A 153 -0.63 -4.55 -4.50
N ASN A 154 -0.45 -5.67 -5.21
CA ASN A 154 0.75 -6.49 -5.14
C ASN A 154 1.52 -6.35 -6.45
N VAL A 155 2.83 -6.18 -6.34
CA VAL A 155 3.76 -6.09 -7.45
C VAL A 155 4.72 -7.28 -7.37
N LYS A 156 4.73 -8.09 -8.40
CA LYS A 156 5.69 -9.16 -8.57
C LYS A 156 6.65 -8.79 -9.70
N CYS A 157 7.94 -8.79 -9.42
CA CYS A 157 8.98 -8.63 -10.42
C CYS A 157 9.74 -9.94 -10.58
N SER A 158 10.20 -10.27 -11.80
CA SER A 158 11.00 -11.47 -12.07
C SER A 158 11.93 -11.24 -13.26
N ASP A 159 13.17 -11.75 -13.18
CA ASP A 159 14.11 -11.81 -14.31
C ASP A 159 14.13 -13.18 -14.99
N GLY A 160 13.20 -14.07 -14.62
CA GLY A 160 13.10 -15.43 -15.11
C GLY A 160 13.89 -16.45 -14.28
N THR A 161 14.72 -16.00 -13.34
CA THR A 161 15.47 -16.83 -12.39
C THR A 161 15.03 -16.58 -10.97
N GLU A 162 14.94 -15.31 -10.58
CA GLU A 162 14.52 -14.84 -9.26
C GLU A 162 13.18 -14.12 -9.35
N GLU A 163 12.47 -14.08 -8.23
CA GLU A 163 11.20 -13.38 -8.08
C GLU A 163 11.23 -12.48 -6.85
N TRP A 164 10.76 -11.24 -7.00
CA TRP A 164 10.70 -10.24 -5.93
C TRP A 164 9.27 -9.75 -5.78
N TYR A 165 8.86 -9.57 -4.54
CA TYR A 165 7.49 -9.19 -4.19
C TYR A 165 7.49 -7.91 -3.37
N SER A 166 6.67 -6.96 -3.80
CA SER A 166 6.38 -5.72 -3.08
C SER A 166 4.89 -5.49 -3.05
N ASP A 167 4.43 -4.60 -2.18
CA ASP A 167 3.04 -4.17 -2.16
C ASP A 167 2.94 -2.69 -1.79
N PHE A 168 1.82 -2.07 -2.17
CA PHE A 168 1.47 -0.72 -1.79
C PHE A 168 -0.04 -0.58 -1.64
N THR A 169 -0.48 0.47 -0.94
CA THR A 169 -1.89 0.73 -0.71
C THR A 169 -2.25 2.14 -1.18
N MET A 170 -3.34 2.24 -1.95
CA MET A 170 -3.96 3.50 -2.32
C MET A 170 -5.27 3.67 -1.55
N ILE A 171 -5.67 4.92 -1.29
CA ILE A 171 -6.98 5.23 -0.74
C ILE A 171 -7.88 5.70 -1.87
N ALA A 172 -8.97 4.98 -2.09
CA ALA A 172 -9.97 5.38 -3.08
C ALA A 172 -10.98 6.36 -2.48
N TYR A 173 -11.36 7.35 -3.28
CA TYR A 173 -12.29 8.40 -2.89
C TYR A 173 -13.58 8.31 -3.71
N ALA A 174 -14.71 8.55 -3.04
CA ALA A 174 -16.02 8.56 -3.65
C ALA A 174 -16.91 9.64 -2.99
N PRO A 175 -17.84 10.26 -3.74
CA PRO A 175 -18.75 11.24 -3.15
C PRO A 175 -19.66 10.57 -2.12
N VAL A 176 -19.79 11.19 -0.96
CA VAL A 176 -20.75 10.84 0.07
C VAL A 176 -21.91 11.80 0.00
N ILE A 177 -23.09 11.30 -0.35
CA ILE A 177 -24.32 12.09 -0.40
C ILE A 177 -25.12 11.80 0.87
N THR A 178 -25.45 12.86 1.62
CA THR A 178 -26.32 12.80 2.79
C THR A 178 -27.56 13.66 2.53
N ILE A 179 -28.69 13.22 3.06
CA ILE A 179 -29.90 14.06 3.11
C ILE A 179 -29.87 14.79 4.44
N ASP A 180 -29.63 16.11 4.40
CA ASP A 180 -29.60 16.93 5.61
C ASP A 180 -30.98 17.30 6.11
N ASN A 181 -31.93 17.47 5.17
CA ASN A 181 -33.31 17.81 5.49
C ASN A 181 -34.30 17.24 4.48
N LEU A 182 -35.45 16.80 4.98
CA LEU A 182 -36.60 16.40 4.18
C LEU A 182 -37.82 17.19 4.67
N ALA A 183 -38.36 18.03 3.83
CA ALA A 183 -39.57 18.79 4.12
C ALA A 183 -40.71 18.37 3.18
N ILE A 184 -41.93 18.35 3.72
CA ILE A 184 -43.18 18.13 2.98
C ILE A 184 -43.80 19.50 2.71
N ASP A 185 -43.97 19.87 1.44
CA ASP A 185 -44.48 21.18 1.03
C ASP A 185 -46.01 21.23 1.15
N ASN A 186 -46.53 21.12 2.35
CA ASN A 186 -47.93 21.35 2.66
C ASN A 186 -48.08 22.12 4.00
N ALA A 187 -49.28 22.56 4.31
CA ALA A 187 -49.52 23.41 5.47
C ALA A 187 -49.33 22.76 6.82
N ILE A 188 -49.30 21.43 6.89
CA ILE A 188 -49.20 20.66 8.15
C ILE A 188 -47.88 19.94 8.30
N GLY A 189 -47.05 19.84 7.24
CA GLY A 189 -45.77 19.12 7.28
C GLY A 189 -45.91 17.59 7.41
N GLU A 190 -47.11 17.04 7.21
CA GLU A 190 -47.44 15.63 7.30
C GLU A 190 -48.17 15.14 6.06
N LEU A 191 -47.99 13.90 5.66
CA LEU A 191 -48.67 13.28 4.53
C LEU A 191 -49.85 12.45 5.02
N LEU A 192 -51.05 12.77 4.56
CA LEU A 192 -52.27 12.01 4.89
C LEU A 192 -52.65 11.01 3.77
N PRO A 193 -53.35 9.93 4.08
CA PRO A 193 -53.81 8.98 3.08
C PRO A 193 -54.67 9.66 2.00
N GLY A 194 -54.30 9.52 0.72
CA GLY A 194 -54.99 10.10 -0.41
C GLY A 194 -54.51 11.51 -0.83
N GLU A 195 -53.56 12.08 -0.12
CA GLU A 195 -52.92 13.34 -0.51
C GLU A 195 -51.77 13.14 -1.49
N THR A 196 -51.53 14.13 -2.29
CA THR A 196 -50.31 14.30 -3.08
C THR A 196 -49.56 15.54 -2.58
N SER A 197 -48.27 15.43 -2.38
CA SER A 197 -47.44 16.54 -1.94
C SER A 197 -46.08 16.50 -2.65
N THR A 198 -45.38 17.64 -2.59
CA THR A 198 -44.02 17.76 -3.08
C THR A 198 -43.05 17.59 -1.88
N PHE A 199 -41.94 16.91 -2.12
CA PHE A 199 -40.87 16.81 -1.16
C PHE A 199 -39.70 17.70 -1.56
N THR A 200 -39.22 18.51 -0.64
CA THR A 200 -37.96 19.23 -0.78
C THR A 200 -36.88 18.48 -0.02
N VAL A 201 -35.83 18.10 -0.70
CA VAL A 201 -34.63 17.44 -0.14
C VAL A 201 -33.46 18.37 -0.29
N THR A 202 -32.77 18.62 0.80
CA THR A 202 -31.57 19.46 0.83
C THR A 202 -30.40 18.63 1.37
#